data_f35d91339716f63c6695b61ea7fee2f1
#
_entry.id   f35d91339716f63c6695b61ea7fee2f1
#
_cell.length_a   1.000
_cell.length_b   1.000
_cell.length_c   1.000
_cell.angle_alpha   90.00
_cell.angle_beta   90.00
_cell.angle_gamma   90.00
#
_symmetry.space_group_name_H-M   'P 1'
#
loop_
_entity.id
_entity.type
_entity.pdbx_description
1 polymer ?
#
loop_
_entity_poly.entity_id
_entity_poly.type
_entity_poly.pdbx_seq_one_letter_code
_entity_poly.pdbx_strand_id
1 'polypeptide(L)'
;VVHGIGDPNRFILKGDLVKVDVGVAFNGGIGDTARTVYVGDEPCPADEQKLMDVTRDALEAGIKAALPGNHIRDISAAIQQVAKKNGIAIVRDFVGHGCGVKLHEPPEVPNYVTPMRGPRLQPGMVLAIEPMFNLGTYKVYVERNDWTVRTRDGKKSAHFEHMVLITNDQPEVLTRA
;
A
#
# COMPACT_ATOMS: atom_id res chain seq x y z
N VAL A 1 3.63 5.80 -8.66
CA VAL A 1 2.76 5.61 -7.49
C VAL A 1 2.66 4.13 -7.19
N VAL A 2 1.77 3.40 -7.79
CA VAL A 2 1.60 1.96 -7.56
C VAL A 2 2.51 1.16 -8.49
N HIS A 3 2.27 1.17 -9.78
CA HIS A 3 3.01 0.40 -10.75
C HIS A 3 3.79 1.28 -11.74
N GLY A 4 4.76 0.66 -12.43
CA GLY A 4 5.47 1.23 -13.56
C GLY A 4 6.06 0.12 -14.41
N ILE A 5 6.15 0.35 -15.72
CA ILE A 5 6.85 -0.56 -16.64
C ILE A 5 8.34 -0.28 -16.57
N GLY A 6 9.16 -1.32 -16.41
CA GLY A 6 10.61 -1.22 -16.49
C GLY A 6 11.06 -0.75 -17.87
N ASP A 7 11.96 0.22 -17.91
CA ASP A 7 12.58 0.75 -19.12
C ASP A 7 14.08 0.43 -19.08
N PRO A 8 14.64 -0.33 -20.04
CA PRO A 8 16.05 -0.68 -20.04
C PRO A 8 16.99 0.53 -20.20
N ASN A 9 16.46 1.68 -20.63
CA ASN A 9 17.22 2.93 -20.76
C ASN A 9 17.11 3.85 -19.53
N ARG A 10 16.32 3.46 -18.53
CA ARG A 10 16.13 4.20 -17.28
C ARG A 10 16.82 3.51 -16.12
N PHE A 11 17.89 4.09 -15.67
CA PHE A 11 18.67 3.59 -14.54
C PHE A 11 18.12 4.14 -13.22
N ILE A 12 18.22 3.32 -12.18
CA ILE A 12 18.03 3.76 -10.80
C ILE A 12 19.24 4.60 -10.40
N LEU A 13 19.00 5.79 -9.89
CA LEU A 13 20.04 6.75 -9.52
C LEU A 13 20.06 6.99 -8.01
N LYS A 14 21.20 7.43 -7.48
CA LYS A 14 21.28 7.94 -6.10
C LYS A 14 20.27 9.10 -5.92
N GLY A 15 19.51 9.08 -4.84
CA GLY A 15 18.40 10.01 -4.59
C GLY A 15 17.04 9.54 -5.06
N ASP A 16 16.94 8.39 -5.71
CA ASP A 16 15.64 7.83 -6.10
C ASP A 16 14.94 7.15 -4.93
N LEU A 17 13.60 7.30 -4.88
CA LEU A 17 12.72 6.38 -4.17
C LEU A 17 12.28 5.28 -5.13
N VAL A 18 12.72 4.06 -4.88
CA VAL A 18 12.36 2.88 -5.67
C VAL A 18 11.29 2.09 -4.94
N LYS A 19 10.18 1.83 -5.62
CA LYS A 19 9.14 0.93 -5.16
C LYS A 19 9.34 -0.44 -5.81
N VAL A 20 9.44 -1.46 -5.01
CA VAL A 20 9.46 -2.86 -5.44
C VAL A 20 8.15 -3.47 -4.99
N ASP A 21 7.36 -3.90 -5.96
CA ASP A 21 6.04 -4.50 -5.78
C ASP A 21 6.06 -5.87 -6.46
N VAL A 22 5.78 -6.93 -5.70
CA VAL A 22 6.01 -8.30 -6.13
C VAL A 22 4.79 -9.17 -5.84
N GLY A 23 4.03 -9.45 -6.88
CA GLY A 23 3.00 -10.49 -6.88
C GLY A 23 3.56 -11.83 -7.38
N VAL A 24 3.38 -12.90 -6.62
CA VAL A 24 3.87 -14.24 -6.94
C VAL A 24 2.76 -15.26 -6.83
N ALA A 25 2.66 -16.15 -7.83
CA ALA A 25 1.84 -17.36 -7.75
C ALA A 25 2.77 -18.58 -7.76
N PHE A 26 2.70 -19.43 -6.72
CA PHE A 26 3.53 -20.61 -6.60
C PHE A 26 2.76 -21.77 -5.94
N ASN A 27 2.70 -22.90 -6.60
CA ASN A 27 2.04 -24.13 -6.11
C ASN A 27 0.60 -23.90 -5.60
N GLY A 28 -0.17 -23.02 -6.25
CA GLY A 28 -1.54 -22.68 -5.86
C GLY A 28 -1.65 -21.66 -4.74
N GLY A 29 -0.53 -21.18 -4.20
CA GLY A 29 -0.49 -20.05 -3.26
C GLY A 29 -0.21 -18.72 -3.97
N ILE A 30 -0.65 -17.64 -3.35
CA ILE A 30 -0.41 -16.25 -3.79
C ILE A 30 0.42 -15.55 -2.72
N GLY A 31 1.41 -14.77 -3.16
CA GLY A 31 2.17 -13.83 -2.33
C GLY A 31 2.15 -12.45 -2.97
N ASP A 32 1.85 -11.42 -2.19
CA ASP A 32 1.80 -10.03 -2.65
C ASP A 32 2.38 -9.09 -1.59
N THR A 33 3.35 -8.27 -1.98
CA THR A 33 4.00 -7.35 -1.06
C THR A 33 4.71 -6.23 -1.77
N ALA A 34 4.68 -5.03 -1.21
CA ALA A 34 5.41 -3.90 -1.76
C ALA A 34 6.24 -3.16 -0.69
N ARG A 35 7.36 -2.61 -1.14
CA ARG A 35 8.25 -1.80 -0.31
C ARG A 35 8.85 -0.65 -1.10
N THR A 36 8.92 0.53 -0.47
CA THR A 36 9.68 1.67 -0.98
C THR A 36 11.02 1.76 -0.26
N VAL A 37 12.09 1.96 -1.04
CA VAL A 37 13.46 2.16 -0.53
C VAL A 37 14.07 3.43 -1.12
N TYR A 38 14.88 4.12 -0.35
CA TYR A 38 15.73 5.21 -0.82
C TYR A 38 17.06 4.63 -1.34
N VAL A 39 17.52 5.12 -2.48
CA VAL A 39 18.76 4.66 -3.11
C VAL A 39 19.85 5.72 -2.88
N GLY A 40 20.90 5.38 -2.13
CA GLY A 40 22.05 6.26 -1.91
C GLY A 40 22.76 5.97 -0.61
N ASP A 41 24.01 6.51 -0.51
CA ASP A 41 24.85 6.40 0.68
C ASP A 41 24.65 7.59 1.63
N GLU A 42 24.10 8.71 1.09
CA GLU A 42 23.77 9.90 1.86
C GLU A 42 22.41 9.72 2.60
N PRO A 43 22.20 10.43 3.70
CA PRO A 43 20.91 10.41 4.38
C PRO A 43 19.76 10.78 3.45
N CYS A 44 18.67 10.03 3.52
CA CYS A 44 17.45 10.36 2.78
C CYS A 44 16.95 11.76 3.16
N PRO A 45 16.53 12.60 2.20
CA PRO A 45 15.90 13.88 2.49
C PRO A 45 14.75 13.73 3.52
N ALA A 46 14.67 14.67 4.47
CA ALA A 46 13.79 14.53 5.64
C ALA A 46 12.29 14.35 5.30
N ASP A 47 11.83 15.00 4.24
CA ASP A 47 10.44 14.87 3.76
C ASP A 47 10.18 13.53 3.07
N GLU A 48 11.14 13.00 2.32
CA GLU A 48 11.07 11.68 1.69
C GLU A 48 11.16 10.56 2.74
N GLN A 49 12.05 10.71 3.73
CA GLN A 49 12.14 9.79 4.86
C GLN A 49 10.83 9.78 5.65
N LYS A 50 10.28 10.97 5.97
CA LYS A 50 8.99 11.12 6.62
C LYS A 50 7.86 10.45 5.80
N LEU A 51 7.86 10.62 4.47
CA LEU A 51 6.87 9.98 3.60
C LEU A 51 6.91 8.45 3.75
N MET A 52 8.09 7.85 3.66
CA MET A 52 8.27 6.41 3.80
C MET A 52 7.84 5.92 5.18
N ASP A 53 8.30 6.59 6.24
CA ASP A 53 7.97 6.20 7.62
C ASP A 53 6.48 6.29 7.90
N VAL A 54 5.83 7.39 7.51
CA VAL A 54 4.37 7.58 7.68
C VAL A 54 3.57 6.56 6.88
N THR A 55 4.03 6.19 5.66
CA THR A 55 3.34 5.17 4.85
C THR A 55 3.46 3.80 5.49
N ARG A 56 4.63 3.44 6.02
CA ARG A 56 4.86 2.20 6.76
C ARG A 56 4.05 2.16 8.06
N ASP A 57 4.05 3.25 8.83
CA ASP A 57 3.25 3.35 10.06
C ASP A 57 1.75 3.22 9.78
N ALA A 58 1.28 3.74 8.65
CA ALA A 58 -0.11 3.58 8.21
C ALA A 58 -0.44 2.13 7.87
N LEU A 59 0.47 1.40 7.20
CA LEU A 59 0.33 -0.04 6.97
C LEU A 59 0.21 -0.80 8.30
N GLU A 60 1.12 -0.56 9.25
CA GLU A 60 1.08 -1.20 10.57
C GLU A 60 -0.21 -0.88 11.35
N ALA A 61 -0.71 0.36 11.24
CA ALA A 61 -1.98 0.73 11.85
C ALA A 61 -3.16 0.00 11.20
N GLY A 62 -3.16 -0.13 9.87
CA GLY A 62 -4.15 -0.89 9.12
C GLY A 62 -4.15 -2.37 9.51
N ILE A 63 -2.97 -2.99 9.60
CA ILE A 63 -2.79 -4.38 10.03
C ILE A 63 -3.37 -4.58 11.45
N LYS A 64 -3.03 -3.71 12.40
CA LYS A 64 -3.56 -3.78 13.77
C LYS A 64 -5.08 -3.64 13.85
N ALA A 65 -5.69 -2.95 12.90
CA ALA A 65 -7.15 -2.80 12.82
C ALA A 65 -7.84 -3.98 12.12
N ALA A 66 -7.09 -4.88 11.48
CA ALA A 66 -7.60 -6.03 10.74
C ALA A 66 -8.01 -7.19 11.67
N LEU A 67 -8.78 -6.89 12.72
CA LEU A 67 -9.24 -7.85 13.72
C LEU A 67 -10.54 -8.53 13.28
N PRO A 68 -10.76 -9.79 13.67
CA PRO A 68 -12.02 -10.48 13.40
C PRO A 68 -13.21 -9.70 14.02
N GLY A 69 -14.25 -9.51 13.23
CA GLY A 69 -15.45 -8.76 13.64
C GLY A 69 -15.43 -7.27 13.31
N ASN A 70 -14.27 -6.67 13.08
CA ASN A 70 -14.15 -5.34 12.48
C ASN A 70 -14.64 -5.36 11.02
N HIS A 71 -14.67 -4.20 10.38
CA HIS A 71 -15.03 -4.04 8.97
C HIS A 71 -13.84 -3.50 8.18
N ILE A 72 -13.86 -3.63 6.86
CA ILE A 72 -12.85 -3.01 5.98
C ILE A 72 -12.65 -1.52 6.29
N ARG A 73 -13.73 -0.80 6.59
CA ARG A 73 -13.68 0.62 6.96
C ARG A 73 -12.83 0.90 8.21
N ASP A 74 -12.69 -0.03 9.13
CA ASP A 74 -11.89 0.15 10.33
C ASP A 74 -10.40 0.14 9.99
N ILE A 75 -9.97 -0.71 9.04
CA ILE A 75 -8.64 -0.68 8.42
C ILE A 75 -8.41 0.67 7.75
N SER A 76 -9.34 1.09 6.87
CA SER A 76 -9.28 2.37 6.16
C SER A 76 -9.17 3.57 7.12
N ALA A 77 -9.90 3.54 8.24
CA ALA A 77 -9.90 4.59 9.24
C ALA A 77 -8.55 4.70 9.96
N ALA A 78 -7.95 3.56 10.33
CA ALA A 78 -6.64 3.52 10.96
C ALA A 78 -5.55 4.09 10.03
N ILE A 79 -5.53 3.68 8.77
CA ILE A 79 -4.60 4.20 7.74
C ILE A 79 -4.78 5.72 7.57
N GLN A 80 -6.02 6.16 7.38
CA GLN A 80 -6.34 7.58 7.17
C GLN A 80 -5.97 8.44 8.37
N GLN A 81 -6.11 7.93 9.60
CA GLN A 81 -5.75 8.67 10.81
C GLN A 81 -4.25 8.98 10.84
N VAL A 82 -3.40 8.02 10.50
CA VAL A 82 -1.94 8.22 10.42
C VAL A 82 -1.60 9.27 9.37
N ALA A 83 -2.15 9.18 8.18
CA ALA A 83 -1.92 10.15 7.11
C ALA A 83 -2.34 11.57 7.51
N LYS A 84 -3.55 11.74 8.07
CA LYS A 84 -4.07 13.04 8.53
C LYS A 84 -3.20 13.67 9.61
N LYS A 85 -2.78 12.89 10.61
CA LYS A 85 -1.92 13.37 11.70
C LYS A 85 -0.59 13.94 11.18
N ASN A 86 -0.09 13.41 10.07
CA ASN A 86 1.20 13.78 9.49
C ASN A 86 1.11 14.74 8.31
N GLY A 87 -0.11 15.09 7.86
CA GLY A 87 -0.33 15.99 6.73
C GLY A 87 0.10 15.41 5.38
N ILE A 88 0.02 14.07 5.23
CA ILE A 88 0.40 13.35 4.01
C ILE A 88 -0.86 13.01 3.20
N ALA A 89 -0.78 13.13 1.88
CA ALA A 89 -1.90 12.87 0.98
C ALA A 89 -2.06 11.38 0.67
N ILE A 90 -3.30 10.88 0.75
CA ILE A 90 -3.64 9.47 0.47
C ILE A 90 -4.11 9.37 -0.98
N VAL A 91 -3.51 8.48 -1.77
CA VAL A 91 -3.99 8.11 -3.10
C VAL A 91 -5.37 7.45 -2.99
N ARG A 92 -6.28 7.79 -3.91
CA ARG A 92 -7.68 7.33 -3.86
C ARG A 92 -8.09 6.45 -5.02
N ASP A 93 -7.33 6.48 -6.10
CA ASP A 93 -7.64 5.78 -7.35
C ASP A 93 -7.20 4.30 -7.31
N PHE A 94 -6.41 3.93 -6.31
CA PHE A 94 -5.91 2.57 -6.06
C PHE A 94 -6.13 2.19 -4.61
N VAL A 95 -6.45 0.93 -4.39
CA VAL A 95 -6.86 0.39 -3.09
C VAL A 95 -6.33 -1.03 -2.92
N GLY A 96 -6.21 -1.50 -1.71
CA GLY A 96 -5.92 -2.88 -1.41
C GLY A 96 -7.09 -3.80 -1.75
N HIS A 97 -6.90 -5.10 -1.63
CA HIS A 97 -7.84 -6.10 -2.11
C HIS A 97 -7.80 -7.39 -1.30
N GLY A 98 -8.78 -8.26 -1.52
CA GLY A 98 -8.71 -9.64 -1.09
C GLY A 98 -7.70 -10.42 -1.93
N CYS A 99 -7.09 -11.45 -1.34
CA CYS A 99 -6.25 -12.42 -2.01
C CYS A 99 -6.72 -13.83 -1.66
N GLY A 100 -6.58 -14.77 -2.58
CA GLY A 100 -6.97 -16.16 -2.31
C GLY A 100 -6.60 -17.07 -3.47
N VAL A 101 -7.58 -17.42 -4.29
CA VAL A 101 -7.35 -18.18 -5.53
C VAL A 101 -6.75 -17.29 -6.62
N LYS A 102 -7.10 -16.01 -6.62
CA LYS A 102 -6.54 -14.99 -7.53
C LYS A 102 -5.76 -13.97 -6.73
N LEU A 103 -4.84 -13.29 -7.41
CA LEU A 103 -4.06 -12.19 -6.83
C LEU A 103 -5.00 -11.07 -6.34
N HIS A 104 -5.94 -10.67 -7.18
CA HIS A 104 -6.94 -9.65 -6.84
C HIS A 104 -8.33 -10.28 -6.74
N GLU A 105 -8.92 -10.20 -5.56
CA GLU A 105 -10.28 -10.66 -5.26
C GLU A 105 -11.02 -9.62 -4.40
N PRO A 106 -12.36 -9.64 -4.37
CA PRO A 106 -13.10 -8.91 -3.33
C PRO A 106 -12.69 -9.35 -1.91
N PRO A 107 -12.78 -8.45 -0.92
CA PRO A 107 -13.25 -7.07 -1.03
C PRO A 107 -12.13 -6.07 -1.40
N GLU A 108 -12.51 -4.88 -1.91
CA GLU A 108 -11.61 -3.73 -1.94
C GLU A 108 -11.28 -3.26 -0.52
N VAL A 109 -10.02 -2.82 -0.31
CA VAL A 109 -9.51 -2.30 0.97
C VAL A 109 -9.02 -0.86 0.77
N PRO A 110 -9.91 0.15 0.76
CA PRO A 110 -9.52 1.53 0.58
C PRO A 110 -8.60 2.04 1.69
N ASN A 111 -7.62 2.87 1.33
CA ASN A 111 -6.71 3.53 2.27
C ASN A 111 -7.31 4.79 2.94
N TYR A 112 -8.57 5.07 2.67
CA TYR A 112 -9.32 6.21 3.20
C TYR A 112 -10.76 5.78 3.52
N VAL A 113 -11.40 6.52 4.43
CA VAL A 113 -12.77 6.22 4.86
C VAL A 113 -13.75 6.52 3.74
N THR A 114 -14.52 5.51 3.35
CA THR A 114 -15.64 5.60 2.42
C THR A 114 -16.98 5.65 3.18
N PRO A 115 -18.08 6.06 2.55
CA PRO A 115 -19.42 6.01 3.18
C PRO A 115 -19.84 4.60 3.59
N MET A 116 -19.44 3.59 2.83
CA MET A 116 -19.77 2.19 3.13
C MET A 116 -18.81 1.58 4.15
N ARG A 117 -19.33 0.73 5.03
CA ARG A 117 -18.49 0.02 6.03
C ARG A 117 -17.65 -1.10 5.41
N GLY A 118 -18.06 -1.62 4.27
CA GLY A 118 -17.50 -2.82 3.68
C GLY A 118 -17.85 -4.09 4.47
N PRO A 119 -17.41 -5.26 3.99
CA PRO A 119 -17.64 -6.53 4.65
C PRO A 119 -17.06 -6.56 6.07
N ARG A 120 -17.69 -7.40 6.91
CA ARG A 120 -17.15 -7.76 8.22
C ARG A 120 -15.99 -8.72 8.05
N LEU A 121 -14.89 -8.48 8.73
CA LEU A 121 -13.71 -9.32 8.71
C LEU A 121 -14.02 -10.65 9.42
N GLN A 122 -13.70 -11.75 8.75
CA GLN A 122 -13.92 -13.10 9.26
C GLN A 122 -12.58 -13.88 9.21
N PRO A 123 -12.33 -14.76 10.18
CA PRO A 123 -11.19 -15.64 10.15
C PRO A 123 -11.12 -16.42 8.83
N GLY A 124 -9.93 -16.53 8.27
CA GLY A 124 -9.67 -17.14 6.97
C GLY A 124 -9.62 -16.16 5.79
N MET A 125 -10.09 -14.92 5.94
CA MET A 125 -9.90 -13.89 4.92
C MET A 125 -8.41 -13.52 4.83
N VAL A 126 -7.91 -13.37 3.60
CA VAL A 126 -6.58 -12.83 3.32
C VAL A 126 -6.74 -11.53 2.54
N LEU A 127 -6.08 -10.47 3.01
CA LEU A 127 -6.20 -9.13 2.45
C LEU A 127 -4.81 -8.57 2.13
N ALA A 128 -4.64 -7.94 0.97
CA ALA A 128 -3.55 -7.02 0.68
C ALA A 128 -3.91 -5.65 1.29
N ILE A 129 -3.11 -5.23 2.26
CA ILE A 129 -3.23 -3.88 2.87
C ILE A 129 -2.04 -3.08 2.37
N GLU A 130 -2.31 -2.03 1.58
CA GLU A 130 -1.30 -1.40 0.74
C GLU A 130 -1.46 0.14 0.65
N PRO A 131 -1.20 0.88 1.72
CA PRO A 131 -1.26 2.34 1.66
C PRO A 131 -0.27 2.92 0.64
N MET A 132 -0.79 3.81 -0.20
CA MET A 132 -0.06 4.60 -1.18
C MET A 132 -0.23 6.08 -0.84
N PHE A 133 0.87 6.75 -0.50
CA PHE A 133 0.88 8.13 -0.03
C PHE A 133 1.76 9.03 -0.90
N ASN A 134 1.37 10.30 -1.03
CA ASN A 134 2.09 11.31 -1.81
C ASN A 134 2.50 12.49 -0.93
N LEU A 135 3.69 13.07 -1.19
CA LEU A 135 4.15 14.30 -0.53
C LEU A 135 3.32 15.54 -0.90
N GLY A 136 2.64 15.51 -2.02
CA GLY A 136 1.88 16.65 -2.51
C GLY A 136 0.38 16.35 -2.61
N THR A 137 -0.16 16.47 -3.83
CA THR A 137 -1.56 16.15 -4.06
C THR A 137 -1.84 14.65 -4.03
N TYR A 138 -3.05 14.28 -3.63
CA TYR A 138 -3.52 12.89 -3.73
C TYR A 138 -3.79 12.45 -5.18
N LYS A 139 -3.90 13.42 -6.12
CA LYS A 139 -4.27 13.16 -7.51
C LYS A 139 -3.14 12.47 -8.26
N VAL A 140 -3.52 11.47 -9.03
CA VAL A 140 -2.63 10.70 -9.89
C VAL A 140 -3.15 10.67 -11.33
N TYR A 141 -2.37 10.12 -12.24
CA TYR A 141 -2.80 9.82 -13.60
C TYR A 141 -2.06 8.57 -14.10
N VAL A 142 -2.69 7.83 -15.00
CA VAL A 142 -2.09 6.71 -15.73
C VAL A 142 -1.44 7.24 -16.99
N GLU A 143 -0.21 6.85 -17.29
CA GLU A 143 0.50 7.20 -18.51
C GLU A 143 -0.15 6.51 -19.75
N ARG A 144 0.28 6.92 -20.94
CA ARG A 144 -0.22 6.37 -22.23
C ARG A 144 0.01 4.87 -22.42
N ASN A 145 0.82 4.25 -21.58
CA ASN A 145 1.07 2.81 -21.57
C ASN A 145 0.00 2.02 -20.79
N ASP A 146 -1.04 2.68 -20.30
CA ASP A 146 -2.16 2.14 -19.54
C ASP A 146 -1.77 1.38 -18.26
N TRP A 147 -0.54 1.61 -17.77
CA TRP A 147 0.00 0.91 -16.59
C TRP A 147 0.72 1.82 -15.60
N THR A 148 1.66 2.64 -16.09
CA THR A 148 2.49 3.47 -15.23
C THR A 148 1.68 4.59 -14.58
N VAL A 149 1.69 4.64 -13.26
CA VAL A 149 0.95 5.65 -12.47
C VAL A 149 1.90 6.69 -11.89
N ARG A 150 1.57 7.98 -12.11
CA ARG A 150 2.35 9.10 -11.60
C ARG A 150 1.51 10.07 -10.79
N THR A 151 2.18 10.76 -9.87
CA THR A 151 1.58 11.91 -9.17
C THR A 151 1.35 13.07 -10.14
N ARG A 152 0.23 13.78 -10.00
CA ARG A 152 -0.09 14.91 -10.89
C ARG A 152 0.84 16.10 -10.74
N ASP A 153 1.45 16.27 -9.59
CA ASP A 153 2.36 17.38 -9.27
C ASP A 153 3.84 17.00 -9.37
N GLY A 154 4.16 15.78 -9.78
CA GLY A 154 5.53 15.28 -9.93
C GLY A 154 6.25 15.02 -8.60
N LYS A 155 5.60 15.20 -7.45
CA LYS A 155 6.20 14.95 -6.15
C LYS A 155 6.32 13.45 -5.86
N LYS A 156 7.19 13.09 -4.92
CA LYS A 156 7.47 11.71 -4.54
C LYS A 156 6.24 11.02 -3.93
N SER A 157 6.15 9.70 -4.12
CA SER A 157 5.16 8.83 -3.49
C SER A 157 5.85 7.63 -2.85
N ALA A 158 5.22 7.06 -1.82
CA ALA A 158 5.63 5.80 -1.21
C ALA A 158 4.47 4.79 -1.23
N HIS A 159 4.83 3.52 -1.30
CA HIS A 159 3.94 2.37 -1.28
C HIS A 159 4.57 1.29 -0.40
N PHE A 160 3.81 0.78 0.56
CA PHE A 160 4.16 -0.37 1.38
C PHE A 160 2.96 -1.29 1.46
N GLU A 161 3.20 -2.59 1.46
CA GLU A 161 2.15 -3.58 1.41
C GLU A 161 2.53 -4.85 2.15
N HIS A 162 1.54 -5.47 2.76
CA HIS A 162 1.58 -6.82 3.26
C HIS A 162 0.29 -7.59 3.00
N MET A 163 0.42 -8.88 2.72
CA MET A 163 -0.69 -9.82 2.84
C MET A 163 -0.92 -10.15 4.32
N VAL A 164 -2.19 -10.07 4.73
CA VAL A 164 -2.62 -10.23 6.10
C VAL A 164 -3.74 -11.26 6.18
N LEU A 165 -3.51 -12.34 6.93
CA LEU A 165 -4.54 -13.32 7.27
C LEU A 165 -5.32 -12.84 8.51
N ILE A 166 -6.64 -12.79 8.39
CA ILE A 166 -7.53 -12.59 9.52
C ILE A 166 -7.64 -13.92 10.27
N THR A 167 -7.16 -13.95 11.50
CA THR A 167 -7.25 -15.13 12.38
C THR A 167 -8.44 -15.00 13.36
N ASN A 168 -8.55 -15.92 14.31
CA ASN A 168 -9.55 -15.81 15.39
C ASN A 168 -9.19 -14.75 16.46
N ASP A 169 -7.93 -14.29 16.49
CA ASP A 169 -7.41 -13.35 17.49
C ASP A 169 -6.69 -12.18 16.82
N GLN A 170 -5.38 -12.24 16.67
CA GLN A 170 -4.58 -11.18 16.05
C GLN A 170 -4.32 -11.48 14.57
N PRO A 171 -4.29 -10.45 13.70
CA PRO A 171 -3.95 -10.66 12.31
C PRO A 171 -2.53 -11.21 12.15
N GLU A 172 -2.36 -12.12 11.21
CA GLU A 172 -1.06 -12.69 10.85
C GLU A 172 -0.55 -12.07 9.56
N VAL A 173 0.68 -11.55 9.57
CA VAL A 173 1.32 -11.00 8.37
C VAL A 173 2.05 -12.11 7.63
N LEU A 174 1.55 -12.50 6.46
CA LEU A 174 2.06 -13.64 5.69
C LEU A 174 3.34 -13.32 4.90
N THR A 175 3.61 -12.04 4.62
CA THR A 175 4.73 -11.58 3.78
C THR A 175 5.85 -10.89 4.59
N ARG A 176 5.87 -11.06 5.89
CA ARG A 176 6.96 -10.58 6.76
C ARG A 176 7.95 -11.73 6.98
N ALA A 177 9.22 -11.50 6.56
CA ALA A 177 10.34 -12.40 6.86
C ALA A 177 10.94 -12.10 8.25
#